data_9897bfe997e35bcb900021f7e9b977ab
#
_entry.id   9897bfe997e35bcb900021f7e9b977ab
#
_cell.length_a   1.000
_cell.length_b   1.000
_cell.length_c   1.000
_cell.angle_alpha   90.00
_cell.angle_beta   90.00
_cell.angle_gamma   90.00
#
_symmetry.space_group_name_H-M   'P 1'
#
loop_
_entity.id
_entity.type
_entity.pdbx_description
1 polymer ?
#
loop_
_entity_poly.entity_id
_entity_poly.type
_entity_poly.pdbx_seq_one_letter_code
_entity_poly.pdbx_strand_id
1 'polypeptide(L)' 'MPVYEFACLDCGREFTLTLSVQEYERKGFACPHCKSKSVERLVTACGVITSKKS' A
#
# COMPACT_ATOMS: atom_id res chain seq x y z
N MET A 1 -7.72 13.24 4.61
CA MET A 1 -7.69 11.79 4.45
C MET A 1 -6.24 11.37 4.35
N PRO A 2 -5.88 10.28 5.00
CA PRO A 2 -4.49 9.87 5.00
C PRO A 2 -4.06 9.33 3.64
N VAL A 3 -2.79 9.45 3.37
CA VAL A 3 -2.21 8.91 2.14
C VAL A 3 -1.45 7.65 2.49
N TYR A 4 -1.73 6.59 1.77
CA TYR A 4 -1.07 5.31 1.98
C TYR A 4 -0.19 5.00 0.79
N GLU A 5 0.96 4.41 1.06
CA GLU A 5 1.87 4.00 0.02
C GLU A 5 1.79 2.49 -0.17
N PHE A 6 1.76 2.09 -1.41
CA PHE A 6 1.65 0.67 -1.75
C PHE A 6 2.66 0.32 -2.82
N ALA A 7 2.96 -0.95 -2.91
CA ALA A 7 3.81 -1.47 -3.97
C ALA A 7 3.09 -2.66 -4.60
N CYS A 8 3.03 -2.66 -5.91
CA CYS A 8 2.41 -3.77 -6.60
C CYS A 8 3.37 -4.94 -6.65
N LEU A 9 2.87 -6.10 -6.29
CA LEU A 9 3.69 -7.31 -6.32
C LEU A 9 3.67 -7.97 -7.69
N ASP A 10 2.83 -7.48 -8.57
CA ASP A 10 2.67 -8.06 -9.89
C ASP A 10 3.52 -7.32 -10.92
N CYS A 11 3.37 -6.01 -11.00
CA CYS A 11 4.16 -5.23 -11.94
C CYS A 11 5.37 -4.57 -11.29
N GLY A 12 5.44 -4.58 -9.97
CA GLY A 12 6.60 -4.05 -9.27
C GLY A 12 6.65 -2.55 -9.14
N ARG A 13 5.54 -1.87 -9.34
CA ARG A 13 5.53 -0.42 -9.26
C ARG A 13 5.02 0.03 -7.90
N GLU A 14 5.53 1.16 -7.46
CA GLU A 14 5.07 1.76 -6.23
C GLU A 14 4.12 2.91 -6.55
N PHE A 15 3.12 3.07 -5.71
CA PHE A 15 2.13 4.12 -5.92
C PHE A 15 1.54 4.52 -4.59
N THR A 16 0.88 5.67 -4.58
CA THR A 16 0.22 6.16 -3.38
C THR A 16 -1.26 6.32 -3.64
N LEU A 17 -2.05 6.11 -2.61
CA LEU A 17 -3.49 6.26 -2.70
C LEU A 17 -3.98 7.02 -1.49
N THR A 18 -4.97 7.87 -1.71
CA THR A 18 -5.63 8.57 -0.61
C THR A 18 -6.90 7.81 -0.28
N LEU A 19 -6.91 7.20 0.88
CA LEU A 19 -8.02 6.34 1.27
C LEU A 19 -8.47 6.70 2.68
N SER A 20 -9.75 6.48 2.94
CA SER A 20 -10.22 6.54 4.30
C SER A 20 -9.90 5.21 4.99
N VAL A 21 -10.03 5.21 6.31
CA VAL A 21 -9.77 3.99 7.06
C VAL A 21 -10.72 2.89 6.61
N GLN A 22 -11.97 3.26 6.34
CA GLN A 22 -12.95 2.26 5.93
C GLN A 22 -12.58 1.66 4.58
N GLU A 23 -12.12 2.50 3.66
CA GLU A 23 -11.74 1.99 2.35
C GLU A 23 -10.50 1.12 2.46
N TYR A 24 -9.59 1.48 3.33
CA TYR A 24 -8.42 0.68 3.53
C TYR A 24 -8.78 -0.70 4.10
N GLU A 25 -9.70 -0.71 5.05
CA GLU A 25 -10.10 -1.99 5.65
C GLU A 25 -10.85 -2.87 4.67
N ARG A 26 -11.59 -2.25 3.75
CA ARG A 26 -12.29 -3.02 2.74
C ARG A 26 -11.34 -3.54 1.68
N LYS A 27 -10.13 -3.03 1.65
CA LYS A 27 -9.15 -3.41 0.65
C LYS A 27 -9.69 -3.21 -0.75
N GLY A 28 -10.45 -2.13 -0.92
CA GLY A 28 -11.02 -1.82 -2.22
C GLY A 28 -10.07 -1.08 -3.13
N PHE A 29 -8.79 -1.41 -3.05
CA PHE A 29 -7.78 -0.73 -3.86
C PHE A 29 -7.03 -1.77 -4.67
N ALA A 30 -6.47 -1.31 -5.78
CA ALA A 30 -5.71 -2.16 -6.65
C ALA A 30 -4.67 -1.31 -7.34
N CYS A 31 -3.70 -1.97 -7.95
CA CYS A 31 -2.66 -1.27 -8.69
C CYS A 31 -3.30 -0.47 -9.82
N PRO A 32 -2.98 0.83 -9.93
CA PRO A 32 -3.53 1.62 -11.02
C PRO A 32 -2.88 1.37 -12.37
N HIS A 33 -1.82 0.60 -12.37
CA HIS A 33 -1.10 0.33 -13.62
C HIS A 33 -1.53 -0.98 -14.24
N CYS A 34 -1.50 -2.05 -13.48
CA CYS A 34 -1.86 -3.36 -14.02
C CYS A 34 -3.19 -3.86 -13.46
N LYS A 35 -3.77 -3.10 -12.55
CA LYS A 35 -5.07 -3.41 -11.94
C LYS A 35 -5.05 -4.71 -11.16
N SER A 36 -3.88 -5.10 -10.71
CA SER A 36 -3.76 -6.28 -9.89
C SER A 36 -4.10 -5.93 -8.45
N LYS A 37 -4.69 -6.85 -7.75
CA LYS A 37 -4.96 -6.65 -6.33
C LYS A 37 -3.80 -7.14 -5.47
N SER A 38 -2.75 -7.64 -6.08
CA SER A 38 -1.58 -8.10 -5.35
C SER A 38 -0.70 -6.91 -5.03
N VAL A 39 -1.09 -6.16 -4.01
CA VAL A 39 -0.32 -5.00 -3.59
C VAL A 39 -0.03 -5.14 -2.11
N GLU A 40 1.08 -4.55 -1.69
CA GLU A 40 1.40 -4.55 -0.28
C GLU A 40 1.58 -3.12 0.18
N ARG A 41 1.25 -2.89 1.43
CA ARG A 41 1.36 -1.56 1.98
C ARG A 41 2.77 -1.30 2.45
N LEU A 42 3.28 -0.13 2.08
CA LEU A 42 4.61 0.27 2.50
C LEU A 42 4.48 1.15 3.73
N VAL A 43 5.36 0.92 4.69
CA VAL A 43 5.36 1.71 5.90
C VAL A 43 6.60 2.57 5.87
N THR A 44 6.41 3.86 5.86
CA THR A 44 7.54 4.77 5.81
C THR A 44 7.59 5.63 7.04
N ALA A 45 7.09 5.16 8.13
CA ALA A 45 7.05 5.94 9.34
C ALA A 45 8.46 6.22 9.83
N CYS A 46 8.70 7.45 10.14
CA CYS A 46 9.99 7.80 10.65
C CYS A 46 10.22 7.18 11.98
N GLY A 47 11.36 6.69 12.19
CA GLY A 47 11.76 6.21 13.49
C GLY A 47 11.19 4.89 13.91
N VAL A 48 10.43 4.30 13.07
CA VAL A 48 9.94 3.02 13.38
C VAL A 48 10.77 1.97 12.81
N ILE A 49 11.10 1.03 13.58
CA ILE A 49 11.84 0.07 13.10
C ILE A 49 11.29 -1.09 13.02
N THR A 50 11.27 -1.78 12.50
CA THR A 50 10.62 -2.91 12.56
C THR A 50 11.17 -3.88 11.97
N SER A 51 11.49 -4.46 12.11
CA SER A 51 11.99 -5.44 11.58
C SER A 51 11.54 -6.47 10.94
N LYS A 52 11.45 -6.88 10.80
CA LYS A 52 11.12 -7.71 10.34
C LYS A 52 11.20 -8.52 9.88
N LYS A 53 11.26 -9.13 9.80
CA LYS A 53 11.20 -9.90 9.43
C LYS A 53 11.10 -10.50 8.86
N SER A 54 11.19 -10.82 8.60
CA SER A 54 11.00 -11.40 8.16
C SER A 54 11.08 -11.92 8.00
#